data_5fb067474fac22bc4e47ff92c229e900
#
_entry.id   5fb067474fac22bc4e47ff92c229e900
#
_cell.length_a   1.000
_cell.length_b   1.000
_cell.length_c   1.000
_cell.angle_alpha   90.00
_cell.angle_beta   90.00
_cell.angle_gamma   90.00
#
_symmetry.space_group_name_H-M   'P 1'
#
loop_
_entity.id
_entity.type
_entity.pdbx_description
1 polymer ?
#
loop_
_entity_poly.entity_id
_entity_poly.type
_entity_poly.pdbx_seq_one_letter_code
_entity_poly.pdbx_strand_id
1 'polypeptide(L)'
;MTLREKVFDYVKTKYKSEIEYLWMRYPSYGAFRHKDNQKWYGIVMDVPRSKLGLPGDEIVDVLDIKLGDLFLMDLLLKRDGFFPGYHMSHSHWISVILDGTVELEEICGLIDRSYMVTASAKTRKAIRPPKEWLIPSNPKYYDSVHAFDDTDEISWKQGAGIKTGDIVFMYIGSPVSAILYQCIVTKTDIPWHYETEGLTIRSLMNIRLLKRYDPKKFTFDVLNKKYGIFAVRGPRGVPHSLSEALSE
;
A
#
# COMPACT_ATOMS: atom_id res chain seq x y z
N MET A 1 10.98 22.97 14.34
CA MET A 1 11.04 22.12 13.14
C MET A 1 10.21 22.79 12.04
N THR A 2 10.85 23.25 10.98
CA THR A 2 10.21 23.91 9.83
C THR A 2 9.36 22.89 9.04
N LEU A 3 8.46 23.38 8.16
CA LEU A 3 7.71 22.46 7.26
C LEU A 3 8.64 21.68 6.33
N ARG A 4 9.71 22.31 5.84
CA ARG A 4 10.79 21.66 5.09
C ARG A 4 11.37 20.46 5.84
N GLU A 5 11.77 20.66 7.10
CA GLU A 5 12.32 19.58 7.93
C GLU A 5 11.31 18.47 8.17
N LYS A 6 10.03 18.80 8.39
CA LYS A 6 8.95 17.82 8.56
C LYS A 6 8.73 17.00 7.28
N VAL A 7 8.77 17.63 6.10
CA VAL A 7 8.68 16.96 4.80
C VAL A 7 9.85 15.98 4.62
N PHE A 8 11.07 16.40 4.93
CA PHE A 8 12.24 15.54 4.83
C PHE A 8 12.21 14.37 5.81
N ASP A 9 11.75 14.60 7.05
CA ASP A 9 11.58 13.54 8.04
C ASP A 9 10.51 12.53 7.60
N TYR A 10 9.39 13.01 7.08
CA TYR A 10 8.34 12.16 6.53
C TYR A 10 8.86 11.23 5.41
N VAL A 11 9.58 11.77 4.46
CA VAL A 11 10.15 11.04 3.33
C VAL A 11 11.19 10.00 3.79
N LYS A 12 12.07 10.38 4.72
CA LYS A 12 13.07 9.46 5.31
C LYS A 12 12.40 8.34 6.11
N THR A 13 11.43 8.69 6.93
CA THR A 13 10.75 7.73 7.81
C THR A 13 9.89 6.75 7.03
N LYS A 14 9.05 7.26 6.12
CA LYS A 14 8.08 6.44 5.38
C LYS A 14 8.69 5.65 4.24
N TYR A 15 9.50 6.29 3.43
CA TYR A 15 10.03 5.70 2.19
C TYR A 15 11.48 5.26 2.28
N LYS A 16 12.16 5.54 3.41
CA LYS A 16 13.58 5.27 3.59
C LYS A 16 14.42 5.88 2.46
N SER A 17 13.96 7.02 1.93
CA SER A 17 14.66 7.77 0.88
C SER A 17 15.62 8.78 1.52
N GLU A 18 16.84 8.82 1.02
CA GLU A 18 17.78 9.87 1.36
C GLU A 18 17.43 11.16 0.61
N ILE A 19 17.77 12.29 1.21
CA ILE A 19 17.65 13.60 0.55
C ILE A 19 18.98 13.87 -0.15
N GLU A 20 18.91 14.09 -1.46
CA GLU A 20 20.09 14.30 -2.29
C GLU A 20 20.23 15.78 -2.67
N TYR A 21 21.38 16.37 -2.38
CA TYR A 21 21.73 17.74 -2.72
C TYR A 21 22.61 17.74 -3.98
N LEU A 22 21.98 17.80 -5.13
CA LEU A 22 22.61 17.49 -6.41
C LEU A 22 23.29 18.69 -7.07
N TRP A 23 23.02 19.91 -6.59
CA TRP A 23 23.46 21.14 -7.28
C TRP A 23 24.40 21.98 -6.42
N MET A 24 25.65 22.11 -6.83
CA MET A 24 26.61 22.95 -6.14
C MET A 24 26.17 24.41 -6.08
N ARG A 25 25.48 24.90 -7.13
CA ARG A 25 24.96 26.29 -7.17
C ARG A 25 23.75 26.51 -6.26
N TYR A 26 23.03 25.46 -5.93
CA TYR A 26 21.83 25.49 -5.11
C TYR A 26 21.93 24.40 -4.01
N PRO A 27 22.82 24.62 -3.01
CA PRO A 27 23.15 23.59 -2.02
C PRO A 27 21.98 23.27 -1.07
N SER A 28 20.96 24.11 -1.02
CA SER A 28 19.74 23.92 -0.25
C SER A 28 18.68 23.06 -0.96
N TYR A 29 18.81 22.86 -2.28
CA TYR A 29 17.84 22.08 -3.06
C TYR A 29 17.96 20.58 -2.73
N GLY A 30 16.94 20.05 -2.04
CA GLY A 30 16.90 18.64 -1.62
C GLY A 30 15.94 17.82 -2.48
N ALA A 31 16.48 16.94 -3.32
CA ALA A 31 15.69 16.02 -4.12
C ALA A 31 15.55 14.66 -3.45
N PHE A 32 14.44 14.01 -3.67
CA PHE A 32 14.21 12.63 -3.25
C PHE A 32 13.66 11.80 -4.41
N ARG A 33 14.21 10.60 -4.55
CA ARG A 33 13.93 9.71 -5.67
C ARG A 33 13.81 8.25 -5.26
N HIS A 34 13.21 7.46 -6.13
CA HIS A 34 13.14 6.02 -5.94
C HIS A 34 14.53 5.37 -6.10
N LYS A 35 14.84 4.43 -5.21
CA LYS A 35 16.10 3.66 -5.27
C LYS A 35 16.17 2.71 -6.48
N ASP A 36 15.03 2.19 -6.91
CA ASP A 36 14.95 1.15 -7.94
C ASP A 36 14.93 1.68 -9.39
N ASN A 37 14.30 2.83 -9.63
CA ASN A 37 14.16 3.38 -10.97
C ASN A 37 14.74 4.80 -11.13
N GLN A 38 15.29 5.36 -10.06
CA GLN A 38 15.95 6.67 -9.99
C GLN A 38 15.05 7.86 -10.36
N LYS A 39 13.74 7.66 -10.49
CA LYS A 39 12.79 8.75 -10.79
C LYS A 39 12.57 9.61 -9.56
N TRP A 40 12.60 10.91 -9.74
CA TRP A 40 12.23 11.87 -8.71
C TRP A 40 10.74 11.82 -8.45
N TYR A 41 10.36 11.91 -7.17
CA TYR A 41 9.00 12.10 -6.73
C TYR A 41 8.82 13.36 -5.89
N GLY A 42 9.89 14.12 -5.65
CA GLY A 42 9.83 15.43 -5.06
C GLY A 42 11.17 16.12 -5.01
N ILE A 43 11.13 17.44 -4.94
CA ILE A 43 12.27 18.30 -4.70
C ILE A 43 11.82 19.51 -3.88
N VAL A 44 12.56 19.83 -2.81
CA VAL A 44 12.36 21.04 -2.03
C VAL A 44 13.42 22.05 -2.39
N MET A 45 12.98 23.26 -2.70
CA MET A 45 13.80 24.38 -3.15
C MET A 45 13.48 25.62 -2.32
N ASP A 46 14.45 26.52 -2.18
CA ASP A 46 14.24 27.86 -1.67
C ASP A 46 14.10 28.82 -2.87
N VAL A 47 12.98 29.52 -2.95
CA VAL A 47 12.56 30.29 -4.12
C VAL A 47 12.10 31.69 -3.69
N PRO A 48 12.51 32.78 -4.40
CA PRO A 48 11.90 34.08 -4.17
C PRO A 48 10.40 34.08 -4.44
N ARG A 49 9.58 34.66 -3.56
CA ARG A 49 8.12 34.76 -3.70
C ARG A 49 7.70 35.33 -5.06
N SER A 50 8.43 36.34 -5.55
CA SER A 50 8.19 36.94 -6.87
C SER A 50 8.23 35.93 -8.03
N LYS A 51 9.01 34.84 -7.90
CA LYS A 51 9.09 33.77 -8.91
C LYS A 51 7.84 32.87 -8.93
N LEU A 52 7.05 32.91 -7.87
CA LEU A 52 5.75 32.23 -7.80
C LEU A 52 4.59 33.17 -8.17
N GLY A 53 4.88 34.40 -8.59
CA GLY A 53 3.85 35.42 -8.85
C GLY A 53 3.27 36.04 -7.58
N LEU A 54 3.89 35.85 -6.43
CA LEU A 54 3.50 36.41 -5.15
C LEU A 54 4.20 37.76 -4.90
N PRO A 55 3.61 38.67 -4.10
CA PRO A 55 4.27 39.91 -3.68
C PRO A 55 5.51 39.65 -2.83
N GLY A 56 6.53 40.50 -2.97
CA GLY A 56 7.77 40.42 -2.20
C GLY A 56 8.84 39.54 -2.82
N ASP A 57 10.06 39.65 -2.33
CA ASP A 57 11.23 38.89 -2.78
C ASP A 57 11.80 38.00 -1.66
N GLU A 58 11.05 37.85 -0.56
CA GLU A 58 11.46 36.94 0.51
C GLU A 58 11.59 35.52 -0.02
N ILE A 59 12.60 34.83 0.47
CA ILE A 59 12.84 33.43 0.11
C ILE A 59 11.84 32.54 0.89
N VAL A 60 11.17 31.67 0.18
CA VAL A 60 10.26 30.67 0.74
C VAL A 60 10.63 29.27 0.26
N ASP A 61 10.39 28.28 1.12
CA ASP A 61 10.55 26.90 0.75
C ASP A 61 9.37 26.44 -0.11
N VAL A 62 9.67 25.73 -1.19
CA VAL A 62 8.69 25.19 -2.14
C VAL A 62 8.99 23.72 -2.38
N LEU A 63 7.95 22.90 -2.37
CA LEU A 63 8.00 21.50 -2.72
C LEU A 63 7.40 21.28 -4.10
N ASP A 64 8.20 20.84 -5.06
CA ASP A 64 7.71 20.34 -6.33
C ASP A 64 7.42 18.85 -6.25
N ILE A 65 6.24 18.46 -6.71
CA ILE A 65 5.76 17.06 -6.75
C ILE A 65 5.11 16.75 -8.09
N LYS A 66 5.17 15.48 -8.48
CA LYS A 66 4.58 15.00 -9.73
C LYS A 66 3.18 14.44 -9.49
N LEU A 67 2.19 14.99 -10.20
CA LEU A 67 0.83 14.48 -10.19
C LEU A 67 0.49 13.89 -11.57
N GLY A 68 -0.10 12.68 -11.57
CA GLY A 68 -0.51 12.01 -12.82
C GLY A 68 -1.94 12.33 -13.25
N ASP A 69 -2.60 13.24 -12.56
CA ASP A 69 -4.02 13.56 -12.71
C ASP A 69 -4.18 15.04 -13.00
N LEU A 70 -4.49 15.36 -14.28
CA LEU A 70 -4.62 16.73 -14.75
C LEU A 70 -5.83 17.46 -14.11
N PHE A 71 -6.89 16.73 -13.81
CA PHE A 71 -8.07 17.32 -13.15
C PHE A 71 -7.75 17.76 -11.73
N LEU A 72 -7.06 16.92 -10.97
CA LEU A 72 -6.57 17.28 -9.63
C LEU A 72 -5.62 18.48 -9.68
N MET A 73 -4.71 18.51 -10.66
CA MET A 73 -3.79 19.64 -10.83
C MET A 73 -4.56 20.94 -11.08
N ASP A 74 -5.56 20.94 -11.96
CA ASP A 74 -6.40 22.11 -12.24
C ASP A 74 -7.16 22.58 -10.98
N LEU A 75 -7.64 21.67 -10.16
CA LEU A 75 -8.30 21.99 -8.89
C LEU A 75 -7.33 22.62 -7.89
N LEU A 76 -6.12 22.04 -7.74
CA LEU A 76 -5.13 22.53 -6.79
C LEU A 76 -4.60 23.90 -7.20
N LEU A 77 -4.34 24.14 -8.48
CA LEU A 77 -3.83 25.43 -8.98
C LEU A 77 -4.81 26.60 -8.79
N LYS A 78 -6.08 26.34 -8.45
CA LYS A 78 -7.07 27.35 -8.09
C LYS A 78 -7.10 27.68 -6.59
N ARG A 79 -6.27 27.00 -5.81
CA ARG A 79 -6.18 27.18 -4.36
C ARG A 79 -4.91 27.91 -3.98
N ASP A 80 -4.97 28.66 -2.89
CA ASP A 80 -3.81 29.31 -2.31
C ASP A 80 -2.76 28.26 -1.89
N GLY A 81 -1.48 28.60 -2.09
CA GLY A 81 -0.36 27.74 -1.74
C GLY A 81 0.08 26.78 -2.85
N PHE A 82 -0.61 26.74 -3.99
CA PHE A 82 -0.29 25.88 -5.13
C PHE A 82 0.04 26.69 -6.38
N PHE A 83 1.11 26.29 -7.07
CA PHE A 83 1.64 26.98 -8.25
C PHE A 83 2.03 25.99 -9.33
N PRO A 84 2.13 26.40 -10.61
CA PRO A 84 2.78 25.59 -11.63
C PRO A 84 4.18 25.18 -11.22
N GLY A 85 4.61 23.96 -11.57
CA GLY A 85 5.88 23.42 -11.13
C GLY A 85 7.07 24.32 -11.46
N TYR A 86 7.80 24.74 -10.44
CA TYR A 86 8.95 25.65 -10.59
C TYR A 86 10.12 24.90 -11.23
N HIS A 87 10.59 25.36 -12.39
CA HIS A 87 11.59 24.68 -13.22
C HIS A 87 11.23 23.25 -13.68
N MET A 88 9.99 22.85 -13.53
CA MET A 88 9.49 21.52 -13.92
C MET A 88 8.44 21.62 -15.04
N SER A 89 8.13 20.49 -15.66
CA SER A 89 7.05 20.43 -16.67
C SER A 89 5.69 20.75 -16.02
N HIS A 90 5.09 21.87 -16.40
CA HIS A 90 3.79 22.32 -15.89
C HIS A 90 2.62 21.35 -16.20
N SER A 91 2.81 20.42 -17.12
CA SER A 91 1.78 19.41 -17.45
C SER A 91 1.71 18.25 -16.44
N HIS A 92 2.71 18.12 -15.54
CA HIS A 92 2.79 16.97 -14.64
C HIS A 92 3.25 17.32 -13.23
N TRP A 93 3.79 18.51 -13.01
CA TRP A 93 4.36 18.94 -11.74
C TRP A 93 3.65 20.19 -11.21
N ILE A 94 3.47 20.23 -9.91
CA ILE A 94 3.02 21.42 -9.19
C ILE A 94 4.01 21.75 -8.07
N SER A 95 4.04 23.03 -7.73
CA SER A 95 4.76 23.55 -6.57
C SER A 95 3.80 23.80 -5.42
N VAL A 96 4.18 23.39 -4.22
CA VAL A 96 3.45 23.66 -2.98
C VAL A 96 4.35 24.51 -2.09
N ILE A 97 3.85 25.66 -1.64
CA ILE A 97 4.60 26.52 -0.71
C ILE A 97 4.61 25.92 0.70
N LEU A 98 5.75 25.97 1.36
CA LEU A 98 5.95 25.40 2.70
C LEU A 98 5.99 26.47 3.79
N ASP A 99 5.03 27.42 3.76
CA ASP A 99 4.94 28.53 4.70
C ASP A 99 3.81 28.38 5.73
N GLY A 100 3.04 27.28 5.66
CA GLY A 100 1.89 27.01 6.51
C GLY A 100 0.54 27.30 5.84
N THR A 101 0.51 27.80 4.60
CA THR A 101 -0.72 27.98 3.81
C THR A 101 -1.38 26.64 3.52
N VAL A 102 -0.60 25.60 3.31
CA VAL A 102 -1.07 24.21 3.08
C VAL A 102 -0.69 23.35 4.29
N GLU A 103 -1.67 22.61 4.81
CA GLU A 103 -1.47 21.76 5.98
C GLU A 103 -0.50 20.59 5.68
N LEU A 104 0.31 20.24 6.68
CA LEU A 104 1.33 19.18 6.55
C LEU A 104 0.73 17.84 6.12
N GLU A 105 -0.45 17.49 6.63
CA GLU A 105 -1.14 16.24 6.30
C GLU A 105 -1.48 16.18 4.80
N GLU A 106 -1.98 17.29 4.24
CA GLU A 106 -2.25 17.40 2.79
C GLU A 106 -0.96 17.29 1.98
N ILE A 107 0.10 17.99 2.39
CA ILE A 107 1.44 17.90 1.76
C ILE A 107 1.93 16.45 1.75
N CYS A 108 1.83 15.74 2.86
CA CYS A 108 2.21 14.33 2.96
C CYS A 108 1.38 13.44 2.00
N GLY A 109 0.08 13.66 1.92
CA GLY A 109 -0.80 12.96 0.99
C GLY A 109 -0.44 13.17 -0.48
N LEU A 110 -0.03 14.39 -0.83
CA LEU A 110 0.45 14.72 -2.18
C LEU A 110 1.82 14.10 -2.49
N ILE A 111 2.72 14.03 -1.51
CA ILE A 111 3.99 13.29 -1.64
C ILE A 111 3.73 11.80 -1.89
N ASP A 112 2.78 11.19 -1.16
CA ASP A 112 2.38 9.80 -1.34
C ASP A 112 1.89 9.54 -2.77
N ARG A 113 1.07 10.45 -3.29
CA ARG A 113 0.58 10.38 -4.67
C ARG A 113 1.72 10.49 -5.66
N SER A 114 2.63 11.45 -5.48
CA SER A 114 3.81 11.62 -6.34
C SER A 114 4.70 10.36 -6.31
N TYR A 115 4.93 9.81 -5.12
CA TYR A 115 5.66 8.56 -4.96
C TYR A 115 5.02 7.42 -5.78
N MET A 116 3.70 7.23 -5.68
CA MET A 116 2.99 6.17 -6.40
C MET A 116 2.98 6.38 -7.92
N VAL A 117 2.83 7.63 -8.40
CA VAL A 117 2.82 7.96 -9.84
C VAL A 117 4.18 7.67 -10.48
N THR A 118 5.28 7.95 -9.76
CA THR A 118 6.64 7.78 -10.26
C THR A 118 7.23 6.40 -9.99
N ALA A 119 6.62 5.61 -9.11
CA ALA A 119 7.08 4.29 -8.70
C ALA A 119 7.18 3.31 -9.87
N SER A 120 8.14 2.40 -9.82
CA SER A 120 8.21 1.26 -10.74
C SER A 120 7.00 0.34 -10.60
N ALA A 121 6.75 -0.50 -11.60
CA ALA A 121 5.69 -1.51 -11.52
C ALA A 121 5.92 -2.47 -10.33
N LYS A 122 7.19 -2.79 -10.03
CA LYS A 122 7.58 -3.61 -8.87
C LYS A 122 7.20 -2.92 -7.56
N THR A 123 7.57 -1.65 -7.39
CA THR A 123 7.27 -0.86 -6.19
C THR A 123 5.76 -0.65 -6.02
N ARG A 124 5.04 -0.27 -7.07
CA ARG A 124 3.57 -0.16 -7.03
C ARG A 124 2.89 -1.46 -6.60
N LYS A 125 3.35 -2.61 -7.14
CA LYS A 125 2.84 -3.92 -6.76
C LYS A 125 3.16 -4.25 -5.30
N ALA A 126 4.30 -3.77 -4.77
CA ALA A 126 4.69 -3.97 -3.37
C ALA A 126 3.83 -3.16 -2.38
N ILE A 127 3.43 -1.94 -2.75
CA ILE A 127 2.71 -0.98 -1.89
C ILE A 127 1.19 -1.02 -2.12
N ARG A 128 0.69 -1.95 -2.93
CA ARG A 128 -0.76 -2.07 -3.17
C ARG A 128 -1.55 -2.14 -1.84
N PRO A 129 -2.77 -1.62 -1.80
CA PRO A 129 -3.62 -1.76 -0.62
C PRO A 129 -3.82 -3.24 -0.25
N PRO A 130 -4.12 -3.55 1.02
CA PRO A 130 -4.49 -4.89 1.45
C PRO A 130 -5.57 -5.48 0.54
N LYS A 131 -5.45 -6.77 0.26
CA LYS A 131 -6.43 -7.54 -0.50
C LYS A 131 -7.03 -8.63 0.36
N GLU A 132 -8.19 -9.07 -0.05
CA GLU A 132 -8.90 -10.18 0.56
C GLU A 132 -8.75 -11.44 -0.30
N TRP A 133 -8.39 -12.52 0.35
CA TRP A 133 -8.12 -13.81 -0.28
C TRP A 133 -8.93 -14.92 0.36
N LEU A 134 -9.50 -15.77 -0.46
CA LEU A 134 -10.00 -17.06 -0.03
C LEU A 134 -8.90 -18.11 -0.24
N ILE A 135 -8.49 -18.79 0.83
CA ILE A 135 -7.44 -19.81 0.80
C ILE A 135 -7.98 -21.16 1.23
N PRO A 136 -7.60 -22.25 0.52
CA PRO A 136 -8.03 -23.59 0.90
C PRO A 136 -7.18 -24.15 2.04
N SER A 137 -7.83 -24.91 2.90
CA SER A 137 -7.21 -25.83 3.82
C SER A 137 -7.77 -27.24 3.62
N ASN A 138 -6.88 -28.23 3.54
CA ASN A 138 -7.29 -29.62 3.44
C ASN A 138 -7.03 -30.33 4.78
N PRO A 139 -8.08 -30.75 5.51
CA PRO A 139 -7.95 -31.42 6.81
C PRO A 139 -7.10 -32.70 6.78
N LYS A 140 -6.90 -33.29 5.59
CA LYS A 140 -6.00 -34.45 5.41
C LYS A 140 -4.54 -34.15 5.79
N TYR A 141 -4.08 -32.91 5.59
CA TYR A 141 -2.68 -32.52 5.81
C TYR A 141 -2.45 -31.73 7.09
N TYR A 142 -3.48 -31.09 7.62
CA TYR A 142 -3.39 -30.24 8.80
C TYR A 142 -4.74 -30.13 9.49
N ASP A 143 -4.79 -30.27 10.82
CA ASP A 143 -6.01 -30.04 11.60
C ASP A 143 -6.37 -28.56 11.63
N SER A 144 -7.05 -28.14 10.61
CA SER A 144 -7.41 -26.74 10.41
C SER A 144 -8.65 -26.33 11.20
N VAL A 145 -9.41 -27.29 11.71
CA VAL A 145 -10.61 -27.02 12.51
C VAL A 145 -10.23 -26.54 13.91
N HIS A 146 -9.12 -27.06 14.45
CA HIS A 146 -8.63 -26.70 15.78
C HIS A 146 -7.38 -25.80 15.72
N ALA A 147 -7.06 -25.27 14.52
CA ALA A 147 -5.81 -24.53 14.27
C ALA A 147 -5.56 -23.33 15.21
N PHE A 148 -6.62 -22.75 15.74
CA PHE A 148 -6.58 -21.57 16.61
C PHE A 148 -7.13 -21.80 18.01
N ASP A 149 -7.21 -23.03 18.48
CA ASP A 149 -7.77 -23.30 19.81
C ASP A 149 -6.82 -22.90 20.93
N ASP A 150 -5.50 -23.08 20.74
CA ASP A 150 -4.45 -22.77 21.71
C ASP A 150 -3.59 -21.57 21.33
N THR A 151 -3.84 -20.95 20.18
CA THR A 151 -3.05 -19.80 19.66
C THR A 151 -3.89 -18.90 18.78
N ASP A 152 -3.55 -17.63 18.70
CA ASP A 152 -4.15 -16.67 17.78
C ASP A 152 -3.34 -16.47 16.49
N GLU A 153 -2.11 -17.02 16.41
CA GLU A 153 -1.26 -16.91 15.22
C GLU A 153 -0.65 -18.27 14.83
N ILE A 154 -0.74 -18.60 13.55
CA ILE A 154 -0.16 -19.83 12.99
C ILE A 154 0.66 -19.54 11.74
N SER A 155 1.60 -20.44 11.42
CA SER A 155 2.29 -20.46 10.13
C SER A 155 1.49 -21.23 9.10
N TRP A 156 1.32 -20.66 7.92
CA TRP A 156 0.53 -21.23 6.83
C TRP A 156 1.29 -21.19 5.50
N LYS A 157 0.99 -22.13 4.60
CA LYS A 157 1.54 -22.11 3.23
C LYS A 157 1.22 -20.78 2.56
N GLN A 158 2.25 -20.06 2.11
CA GLN A 158 2.06 -18.79 1.42
C GLN A 158 1.50 -19.00 0.02
N GLY A 159 0.43 -18.31 -0.28
CA GLY A 159 -0.14 -18.25 -1.63
C GLY A 159 0.53 -17.18 -2.49
N ALA A 160 0.61 -17.43 -3.80
CA ALA A 160 1.18 -16.46 -4.73
C ALA A 160 0.42 -15.13 -4.70
N GLY A 161 1.15 -14.05 -4.49
CA GLY A 161 0.61 -12.69 -4.47
C GLY A 161 0.04 -12.22 -3.13
N ILE A 162 -0.06 -13.10 -2.12
CA ILE A 162 -0.44 -12.72 -0.74
C ILE A 162 0.73 -11.96 -0.11
N LYS A 163 0.42 -10.90 0.65
CA LYS A 163 1.37 -10.01 1.31
C LYS A 163 0.97 -9.72 2.75
N THR A 164 1.93 -9.29 3.53
CA THR A 164 1.69 -8.75 4.87
C THR A 164 0.64 -7.64 4.81
N GLY A 165 -0.32 -7.69 5.74
CA GLY A 165 -1.48 -6.80 5.81
C GLY A 165 -2.70 -7.27 5.01
N ASP A 166 -2.57 -8.29 4.14
CA ASP A 166 -3.73 -8.89 3.47
C ASP A 166 -4.63 -9.62 4.47
N ILE A 167 -5.91 -9.71 4.12
CA ILE A 167 -6.89 -10.52 4.84
C ILE A 167 -7.04 -11.86 4.11
N VAL A 168 -7.02 -12.94 4.86
CA VAL A 168 -7.24 -14.29 4.32
C VAL A 168 -8.43 -14.94 5.02
N PHE A 169 -9.32 -15.51 4.23
CA PHE A 169 -10.45 -16.31 4.69
C PHE A 169 -10.12 -17.78 4.44
N MET A 170 -10.06 -18.57 5.52
CA MET A 170 -9.70 -19.98 5.43
C MET A 170 -10.95 -20.83 5.16
N TYR A 171 -11.00 -21.38 3.95
CA TYR A 171 -11.98 -22.39 3.57
C TYR A 171 -11.45 -23.77 3.94
N ILE A 172 -12.12 -24.44 4.86
CA ILE A 172 -11.79 -25.80 5.27
C ILE A 172 -12.50 -26.76 4.32
N GLY A 173 -11.76 -27.69 3.74
CA GLY A 173 -12.30 -28.71 2.84
C GLY A 173 -13.17 -29.73 3.55
N SER A 174 -13.62 -30.75 2.79
CA SER A 174 -14.44 -31.85 3.33
C SER A 174 -13.79 -32.49 4.57
N PRO A 175 -14.56 -32.84 5.64
CA PRO A 175 -16.02 -32.88 5.69
C PRO A 175 -16.69 -31.53 6.03
N VAL A 176 -15.98 -30.52 6.48
CA VAL A 176 -16.54 -29.23 6.93
C VAL A 176 -17.10 -28.43 5.76
N SER A 177 -16.36 -28.30 4.69
CA SER A 177 -16.73 -27.59 3.45
C SER A 177 -17.31 -26.19 3.66
N ALA A 178 -16.63 -25.36 4.47
CA ALA A 178 -17.05 -24.00 4.82
C ALA A 178 -15.86 -23.06 5.12
N ILE A 179 -16.10 -21.74 5.08
CA ILE A 179 -15.18 -20.76 5.64
C ILE A 179 -15.34 -20.73 7.16
N LEU A 180 -14.23 -20.97 7.89
CA LEU A 180 -14.25 -20.94 9.36
C LEU A 180 -13.53 -19.72 9.95
N TYR A 181 -12.51 -19.19 9.30
CA TYR A 181 -11.65 -18.18 9.89
C TYR A 181 -11.40 -17.02 8.96
N GLN A 182 -11.38 -15.82 9.53
CA GLN A 182 -10.80 -14.62 8.96
C GLN A 182 -9.51 -14.31 9.70
N CYS A 183 -8.42 -14.12 8.97
CA CYS A 183 -7.12 -13.84 9.53
C CYS A 183 -6.47 -12.66 8.81
N ILE A 184 -5.56 -11.97 9.51
CA ILE A 184 -4.64 -11.00 8.90
C ILE A 184 -3.28 -11.64 8.69
N VAL A 185 -2.67 -11.39 7.55
CA VAL A 185 -1.28 -11.82 7.27
C VAL A 185 -0.31 -10.89 7.99
N THR A 186 0.41 -11.43 8.98
CA THR A 186 1.36 -10.65 9.81
C THR A 186 2.78 -10.69 9.25
N LYS A 187 3.17 -11.77 8.56
CA LYS A 187 4.48 -11.94 7.96
C LYS A 187 4.41 -12.80 6.70
N THR A 188 5.24 -12.49 5.71
CA THR A 188 5.36 -13.27 4.46
C THR A 188 6.80 -13.62 4.17
N ASP A 189 6.99 -14.43 3.13
CA ASP A 189 8.29 -14.80 2.57
C ASP A 189 9.22 -15.47 3.61
N ILE A 190 8.62 -16.25 4.53
CA ILE A 190 9.36 -17.05 5.50
C ILE A 190 9.92 -18.25 4.75
N PRO A 191 11.26 -18.40 4.66
CA PRO A 191 11.87 -19.52 3.94
C PRO A 191 11.44 -20.85 4.53
N TRP A 192 10.92 -21.73 3.68
CA TRP A 192 10.52 -23.08 4.05
C TRP A 192 10.54 -23.98 2.83
N HIS A 193 10.94 -25.24 3.02
CA HIS A 193 10.84 -26.23 1.96
C HIS A 193 10.26 -27.52 2.53
N TYR A 194 9.14 -27.91 1.97
CA TYR A 194 8.49 -29.19 2.27
C TYR A 194 7.85 -29.72 1.00
N GLU A 195 8.12 -30.98 0.69
CA GLU A 195 7.59 -31.65 -0.48
C GLU A 195 7.14 -33.06 -0.14
N THR A 196 5.92 -33.38 -0.52
CA THR A 196 5.34 -34.72 -0.44
C THR A 196 4.39 -34.92 -1.62
N GLU A 197 3.90 -36.14 -1.84
CA GLU A 197 2.96 -36.42 -2.91
C GLU A 197 1.70 -35.57 -2.79
N GLY A 198 1.52 -34.66 -3.77
CA GLY A 198 0.38 -33.74 -3.84
C GLY A 198 0.50 -32.43 -3.04
N LEU A 199 1.60 -32.19 -2.30
CA LEU A 199 1.79 -30.93 -1.56
C LEU A 199 3.24 -30.45 -1.64
N THR A 200 3.44 -29.28 -2.25
CA THR A 200 4.73 -28.56 -2.24
C THR A 200 4.57 -27.22 -1.53
N ILE A 201 5.42 -26.97 -0.52
CA ILE A 201 5.48 -25.69 0.20
C ILE A 201 6.86 -25.10 0.00
N ARG A 202 6.96 -23.90 -0.58
CA ARG A 202 8.23 -23.20 -0.85
C ARG A 202 8.47 -22.05 0.10
N SER A 203 7.39 -21.50 0.70
CA SER A 203 7.47 -20.42 1.67
C SER A 203 6.24 -20.48 2.58
N LEU A 204 6.41 -19.98 3.80
CA LEU A 204 5.32 -19.79 4.76
C LEU A 204 4.98 -18.31 4.91
N MET A 205 3.77 -18.07 5.38
CA MET A 205 3.31 -16.81 5.92
C MET A 205 2.74 -17.04 7.33
N ASN A 206 2.85 -16.05 8.20
CA ASN A 206 2.11 -16.07 9.46
C ASN A 206 0.78 -15.39 9.27
N ILE A 207 -0.25 -16.00 9.83
CA ILE A 207 -1.62 -15.48 9.82
C ILE A 207 -2.16 -15.45 11.25
N ARG A 208 -2.73 -14.31 11.65
CA ARG A 208 -3.34 -14.11 12.96
C ARG A 208 -4.85 -14.02 12.84
N LEU A 209 -5.53 -14.77 13.70
CA LEU A 209 -6.98 -14.83 13.77
C LEU A 209 -7.59 -13.46 14.08
N LEU A 210 -8.62 -13.08 13.32
CA LEU A 210 -9.45 -11.90 13.56
C LEU A 210 -10.89 -12.28 13.95
N LYS A 211 -11.46 -13.28 13.27
CA LYS A 211 -12.86 -13.66 13.45
C LYS A 211 -13.05 -15.16 13.17
N ARG A 212 -13.94 -15.80 13.92
CA ARG A 212 -14.43 -17.16 13.65
C ARG A 212 -15.84 -17.08 13.07
N TYR A 213 -16.14 -17.94 12.12
CA TYR A 213 -17.47 -18.05 11.52
C TYR A 213 -18.14 -19.36 11.94
N ASP A 214 -19.48 -19.33 12.04
CA ASP A 214 -20.29 -20.54 12.16
C ASP A 214 -20.07 -21.42 10.92
N PRO A 215 -19.71 -22.69 11.06
CA PRO A 215 -19.53 -23.62 9.95
C PRO A 215 -20.73 -23.73 9.02
N LYS A 216 -21.93 -23.37 9.49
CA LYS A 216 -23.16 -23.40 8.70
C LYS A 216 -23.43 -22.13 7.90
N LYS A 217 -22.71 -21.01 8.20
CA LYS A 217 -22.98 -19.70 7.57
C LYS A 217 -22.43 -19.62 6.15
N PHE A 218 -21.16 -19.97 5.93
CA PHE A 218 -20.46 -19.85 4.63
C PHE A 218 -20.04 -21.22 4.09
N THR A 219 -21.02 -22.10 3.95
CA THR A 219 -20.80 -23.44 3.39
C THR A 219 -20.48 -23.39 1.90
N PHE A 220 -19.87 -24.44 1.34
CA PHE A 220 -19.59 -24.53 -0.10
C PHE A 220 -20.84 -24.32 -0.95
N ASP A 221 -22.00 -24.84 -0.53
CA ASP A 221 -23.28 -24.65 -1.22
C ASP A 221 -23.68 -23.17 -1.28
N VAL A 222 -23.56 -22.45 -0.17
CA VAL A 222 -23.79 -21.00 -0.10
C VAL A 222 -22.77 -20.23 -0.98
N LEU A 223 -21.50 -20.59 -0.88
CA LEU A 223 -20.45 -19.96 -1.67
C LEU A 223 -20.67 -20.14 -3.17
N ASN A 224 -21.12 -21.31 -3.58
CA ASN A 224 -21.42 -21.65 -4.96
C ASN A 224 -22.65 -20.89 -5.48
N LYS A 225 -23.79 -21.06 -4.80
CA LYS A 225 -25.09 -20.54 -5.26
C LYS A 225 -25.21 -19.02 -5.19
N LYS A 226 -24.69 -18.44 -4.10
CA LYS A 226 -24.86 -17.00 -3.82
C LYS A 226 -23.72 -16.14 -4.32
N TYR A 227 -22.48 -16.66 -4.34
CA TYR A 227 -21.28 -15.88 -4.63
C TYR A 227 -20.49 -16.37 -5.84
N GLY A 228 -20.97 -17.38 -6.57
CA GLY A 228 -20.33 -17.88 -7.80
C GLY A 228 -18.97 -18.53 -7.57
N ILE A 229 -18.75 -19.14 -6.42
CA ILE A 229 -17.50 -19.82 -6.09
C ILE A 229 -17.63 -21.32 -6.36
N PHE A 230 -17.20 -21.78 -7.53
CA PHE A 230 -17.34 -23.16 -7.97
C PHE A 230 -16.25 -24.10 -7.45
N ALA A 231 -15.12 -23.57 -6.98
CA ALA A 231 -14.04 -24.33 -6.38
C ALA A 231 -13.11 -23.45 -5.57
N VAL A 232 -12.52 -24.01 -4.50
CA VAL A 232 -11.45 -23.40 -3.72
C VAL A 232 -10.24 -24.35 -3.74
N ARG A 233 -9.45 -24.31 -4.83
CA ARG A 233 -8.29 -25.19 -5.03
C ARG A 233 -6.95 -24.50 -4.73
N GLY A 234 -6.96 -23.17 -4.64
CA GLY A 234 -5.81 -22.34 -4.36
C GLY A 234 -6.23 -20.95 -3.94
N PRO A 235 -5.29 -20.06 -3.58
CA PRO A 235 -5.60 -18.68 -3.22
C PRO A 235 -6.32 -17.97 -4.36
N ARG A 236 -7.43 -17.32 -4.05
CA ARG A 236 -8.21 -16.52 -4.99
C ARG A 236 -8.73 -15.26 -4.31
N GLY A 237 -8.98 -14.22 -5.08
CA GLY A 237 -9.62 -13.00 -4.59
C GLY A 237 -11.06 -13.28 -4.14
N VAL A 238 -11.50 -12.58 -3.11
CA VAL A 238 -12.87 -12.61 -2.60
C VAL A 238 -13.74 -11.72 -3.48
N PRO A 239 -14.91 -12.19 -3.99
CA PRO A 239 -15.87 -11.33 -4.67
C PRO A 239 -16.41 -10.24 -3.72
N HIS A 240 -16.71 -9.05 -4.24
CA HIS A 240 -17.17 -7.92 -3.43
C HIS A 240 -18.40 -8.26 -2.57
N SER A 241 -19.42 -8.91 -3.17
CA SER A 241 -20.61 -9.33 -2.45
C SER A 241 -20.36 -10.34 -1.31
N LEU A 242 -19.30 -11.16 -1.44
CA LEU A 242 -18.89 -12.06 -0.35
C LEU A 242 -18.09 -11.28 0.71
N SER A 243 -17.26 -10.34 0.32
CA SER A 243 -16.51 -9.48 1.23
C SER A 243 -17.45 -8.71 2.17
N GLU A 244 -18.51 -8.10 1.62
CA GLU A 244 -19.54 -7.42 2.41
C GLU A 244 -20.19 -8.37 3.43
N ALA A 245 -20.61 -9.57 2.99
CA ALA A 245 -21.25 -10.56 3.88
C ALA A 245 -20.30 -11.13 4.95
N LEU A 246 -19.00 -11.18 4.70
CA LEU A 246 -17.99 -11.64 5.66
C LEU A 246 -17.66 -10.55 6.71
N SER A 247 -17.92 -9.28 6.38
CA SER A 247 -17.71 -8.15 7.29
C SER A 247 -18.83 -8.00 8.34
N GLU A 248 -20.02 -8.54 8.07
CA GLU A 248 -21.15 -8.64 9.00
C GLU A 248 -20.91 -9.75 10.06
#